data_88bf27ae8655fd87d6d558267b7966b9
#
_entry.id   88bf27ae8655fd87d6d558267b7966b9
#
_cell.length_a   1.000
_cell.length_b   1.000
_cell.length_c   1.000
_cell.angle_alpha   90.00
_cell.angle_beta   90.00
_cell.angle_gamma   90.00
#
_symmetry.space_group_name_H-M   'P 1'
#
loop_
_entity.id
_entity.type
_entity.pdbx_description
1 polymer ?
#
loop_
_entity_poly.entity_id
_entity_poly.type
_entity_poly.pdbx_seq_one_letter_code
_entity_poly.pdbx_strand_id
1 'polypeptide(L)'
;KAVGDQLTCFFIDHGLLREGEREQVEQDYAASMGIKVITIDESERFLSALEGVTEPEAKRKAIGREFIRSFEEAQRKLIAEAGEEGADIKFLVQGTLYPDVVESGGGDGTANIKSHHNVGGLPDDLTFELVEPLRTLFKDEVRAIGRELGVPEKIVARQPFPGPGLGIRIVGEVNRENLDTLRAADAIVREELTAAGQDEHIWQCPVVLLAGVRSVGVQGDGRTYGHPIVLRPVSSEDAMTADWSRLPYDLLAKISNRITNEVKDVNRVVLDVTSKPPGTIEWE
;
A
#
# COMPACT_ATOMS: atom_id res chain seq x y z
N LYS A 1 -2.67 -21.21 11.79
CA LYS A 1 -2.65 -22.69 11.93
C LYS A 1 -2.12 -23.13 13.29
N ALA A 2 -1.03 -22.54 13.80
CA ALA A 2 -0.42 -22.97 15.06
C ALA A 2 -1.29 -22.67 16.29
N VAL A 3 -1.92 -21.50 16.33
CA VAL A 3 -2.66 -21.01 17.51
C VAL A 3 -4.18 -20.93 17.32
N GLY A 4 -4.67 -21.18 16.11
CA GLY A 4 -6.10 -21.24 15.79
C GLY A 4 -6.89 -20.03 16.28
N ASP A 5 -7.95 -20.27 17.03
CA ASP A 5 -8.89 -19.25 17.53
C ASP A 5 -8.28 -18.28 18.56
N GLN A 6 -7.04 -18.53 19.01
CA GLN A 6 -6.32 -17.59 19.88
C GLN A 6 -5.80 -16.35 19.13
N LEU A 7 -5.82 -16.37 17.77
CA LEU A 7 -5.40 -15.25 16.94
C LEU A 7 -6.60 -14.42 16.48
N THR A 8 -6.60 -13.13 16.78
CA THR A 8 -7.52 -12.16 16.21
C THR A 8 -6.74 -11.19 15.34
N CYS A 9 -7.13 -11.05 14.07
CA CYS A 9 -6.51 -10.14 13.14
C CYS A 9 -7.35 -8.87 12.99
N PHE A 10 -6.71 -7.71 12.99
CA PHE A 10 -7.33 -6.44 12.63
C PHE A 10 -6.91 -6.03 11.23
N PHE A 11 -7.87 -5.57 10.48
CA PHE A 11 -7.64 -4.88 9.22
C PHE A 11 -8.18 -3.46 9.32
N ILE A 12 -7.29 -2.47 9.27
CA ILE A 12 -7.65 -1.06 9.31
C ILE A 12 -7.80 -0.57 7.88
N ASP A 13 -9.04 -0.25 7.50
CA ASP A 13 -9.32 0.44 6.25
C ASP A 13 -9.16 1.94 6.47
N HIS A 14 -8.02 2.46 6.03
CA HIS A 14 -7.69 3.87 6.12
C HIS A 14 -8.23 4.72 4.95
N GLY A 15 -9.07 4.15 4.09
CA GLY A 15 -9.64 4.84 2.94
C GLY A 15 -8.66 5.13 1.78
N LEU A 16 -7.38 4.73 1.90
CA LEU A 16 -6.34 4.94 0.88
C LEU A 16 -6.01 3.64 0.13
N LEU A 17 -6.87 2.63 0.23
CA LEU A 17 -6.74 1.35 -0.44
C LEU A 17 -7.05 1.46 -1.93
N ARG A 18 -6.55 0.50 -2.71
CA ARG A 18 -6.93 0.30 -4.10
C ARG A 18 -8.37 -0.20 -4.21
N GLU A 19 -8.93 -0.10 -5.40
CA GLU A 19 -10.25 -0.64 -5.67
C GLU A 19 -10.30 -2.16 -5.44
N GLY A 20 -11.33 -2.62 -4.71
CA GLY A 20 -11.56 -4.03 -4.40
C GLY A 20 -10.61 -4.63 -3.35
N GLU A 21 -9.69 -3.86 -2.77
CA GLU A 21 -8.68 -4.40 -1.86
C GLU A 21 -9.25 -4.77 -0.50
N ARG A 22 -10.23 -4.01 0.01
CA ARG A 22 -10.94 -4.32 1.25
C ARG A 22 -11.68 -5.65 1.14
N GLU A 23 -12.49 -5.78 0.09
CA GLU A 23 -13.27 -7.00 -0.17
C GLU A 23 -12.36 -8.21 -0.36
N GLN A 24 -11.22 -8.03 -1.02
CA GLN A 24 -10.23 -9.08 -1.20
C GLN A 24 -9.67 -9.56 0.14
N VAL A 25 -9.36 -8.65 1.08
CA VAL A 25 -8.88 -9.04 2.40
C VAL A 25 -9.95 -9.79 3.17
N GLU A 26 -11.17 -9.29 3.20
CA GLU A 26 -12.29 -9.90 3.93
C GLU A 26 -12.67 -11.28 3.39
N GLN A 27 -12.68 -11.47 2.07
CA GLN A 27 -13.08 -12.70 1.42
C GLN A 27 -11.92 -13.70 1.28
N ASP A 28 -10.77 -13.25 0.79
CA ASP A 28 -9.66 -14.14 0.46
C ASP A 28 -8.88 -14.60 1.69
N TYR A 29 -8.60 -13.71 2.63
CA TYR A 29 -7.84 -14.08 3.83
C TYR A 29 -8.72 -14.80 4.85
N ALA A 30 -9.91 -14.29 5.13
CA ALA A 30 -10.82 -14.91 6.08
C ALA A 30 -11.29 -16.29 5.58
N ALA A 31 -11.73 -16.39 4.32
CA ALA A 31 -12.29 -17.62 3.76
C ALA A 31 -11.23 -18.69 3.46
N SER A 32 -10.07 -18.31 2.89
CA SER A 32 -9.05 -19.28 2.47
C SER A 32 -8.19 -19.82 3.61
N MET A 33 -8.03 -19.05 4.68
CA MET A 33 -7.13 -19.38 5.80
C MET A 33 -7.87 -19.69 7.11
N GLY A 34 -9.19 -19.50 7.17
CA GLY A 34 -9.98 -19.71 8.38
C GLY A 34 -9.59 -18.77 9.51
N ILE A 35 -9.14 -17.55 9.19
CA ILE A 35 -8.69 -16.56 10.16
C ILE A 35 -9.82 -15.59 10.45
N LYS A 36 -10.06 -15.29 11.74
CA LYS A 36 -10.96 -14.23 12.13
C LYS A 36 -10.32 -12.87 11.86
N VAL A 37 -10.88 -12.11 10.93
CA VAL A 37 -10.46 -10.74 10.62
C VAL A 37 -11.54 -9.77 11.06
N ILE A 38 -11.18 -8.77 11.83
CA ILE A 38 -12.05 -7.66 12.21
C ILE A 38 -11.65 -6.45 11.39
N THR A 39 -12.52 -6.02 10.48
CA THR A 39 -12.30 -4.82 9.67
C THR A 39 -12.79 -3.58 10.43
N ILE A 40 -11.94 -2.57 10.47
CA ILE A 40 -12.21 -1.28 11.11
C ILE A 40 -12.10 -0.20 10.03
N ASP A 41 -13.22 0.48 9.77
CA ASP A 41 -13.26 1.58 8.82
C ASP A 41 -12.89 2.90 9.53
N GLU A 42 -11.72 3.42 9.18
CA GLU A 42 -11.18 4.69 9.67
C GLU A 42 -10.97 5.71 8.53
N SER A 43 -11.61 5.50 7.39
CA SER A 43 -11.41 6.29 6.16
C SER A 43 -11.60 7.79 6.39
N GLU A 44 -12.64 8.19 7.14
CA GLU A 44 -12.90 9.60 7.46
C GLU A 44 -11.79 10.22 8.32
N ARG A 45 -11.27 9.46 9.27
CA ARG A 45 -10.20 9.90 10.16
C ARG A 45 -8.92 10.21 9.38
N PHE A 46 -8.51 9.29 8.50
CA PHE A 46 -7.31 9.47 7.68
C PHE A 46 -7.47 10.61 6.68
N LEU A 47 -8.62 10.70 6.01
CA LEU A 47 -8.90 11.80 5.08
C LEU A 47 -8.89 13.15 5.78
N SER A 48 -9.49 13.26 6.97
CA SER A 48 -9.46 14.48 7.76
C SER A 48 -8.04 14.88 8.19
N ALA A 49 -7.21 13.89 8.55
CA ALA A 49 -5.80 14.15 8.91
C ALA A 49 -4.94 14.57 7.72
N LEU A 50 -5.39 14.31 6.49
CA LEU A 50 -4.69 14.67 5.24
C LEU A 50 -5.23 15.95 4.59
N GLU A 51 -6.29 16.55 5.12
CA GLU A 51 -6.86 17.77 4.59
C GLU A 51 -5.82 18.90 4.53
N GLY A 52 -5.60 19.46 3.33
CA GLY A 52 -4.60 20.49 3.07
C GLY A 52 -3.14 20.04 3.14
N VAL A 53 -2.87 18.75 3.39
CA VAL A 53 -1.50 18.22 3.46
C VAL A 53 -1.04 17.80 2.07
N THR A 54 -0.05 18.50 1.52
CA THR A 54 0.46 18.26 0.16
C THR A 54 1.93 17.83 0.14
N GLU A 55 2.66 18.02 1.23
CA GLU A 55 4.07 17.69 1.32
C GLU A 55 4.25 16.20 1.62
N PRO A 56 5.10 15.46 0.85
CA PRO A 56 5.21 14.00 0.94
C PRO A 56 5.51 13.45 2.32
N GLU A 57 6.49 14.02 3.01
CA GLU A 57 6.87 13.54 4.34
C GLU A 57 5.80 13.86 5.40
N ALA A 58 5.10 15.00 5.25
CA ALA A 58 3.98 15.33 6.12
C ALA A 58 2.82 14.36 5.95
N LYS A 59 2.50 13.94 4.71
CA LYS A 59 1.50 12.88 4.44
C LYS A 59 1.88 11.57 5.12
N ARG A 60 3.12 11.11 4.95
CA ARG A 60 3.62 9.86 5.56
C ARG A 60 3.51 9.90 7.08
N LYS A 61 3.90 11.01 7.71
CA LYS A 61 3.78 11.20 9.16
C LYS A 61 2.34 11.24 9.64
N ALA A 62 1.45 11.93 8.91
CA ALA A 62 0.03 11.97 9.25
C ALA A 62 -0.60 10.57 9.18
N ILE A 63 -0.37 9.84 8.08
CA ILE A 63 -0.89 8.47 7.89
C ILE A 63 -0.33 7.54 8.97
N GLY A 64 0.98 7.54 9.20
CA GLY A 64 1.62 6.70 10.21
C GLY A 64 1.09 6.95 11.62
N ARG A 65 0.93 8.22 12.00
CA ARG A 65 0.35 8.61 13.31
C ARG A 65 -1.08 8.12 13.48
N GLU A 66 -1.93 8.34 12.49
CA GLU A 66 -3.33 7.90 12.59
C GLU A 66 -3.43 6.37 12.56
N PHE A 67 -2.54 5.67 11.85
CA PHE A 67 -2.51 4.21 11.86
C PHE A 67 -2.23 3.64 13.25
N ILE A 68 -1.24 4.19 13.96
CA ILE A 68 -0.93 3.80 15.34
C ILE A 68 -2.12 4.05 16.25
N ARG A 69 -2.74 5.23 16.17
CA ARG A 69 -3.92 5.59 17.00
C ARG A 69 -5.10 4.69 16.75
N SER A 70 -5.43 4.41 15.50
CA SER A 70 -6.51 3.50 15.12
C SER A 70 -6.28 2.10 15.65
N PHE A 71 -5.02 1.64 15.57
CA PHE A 71 -4.64 0.33 16.11
C PHE A 71 -4.79 0.26 17.63
N GLU A 72 -4.31 1.28 18.38
CA GLU A 72 -4.46 1.36 19.83
C GLU A 72 -5.93 1.39 20.28
N GLU A 73 -6.76 2.14 19.58
CA GLU A 73 -8.19 2.23 19.88
C GLU A 73 -8.91 0.92 19.62
N ALA A 74 -8.60 0.27 18.49
CA ALA A 74 -9.12 -1.05 18.15
C ALA A 74 -8.78 -2.10 19.23
N GLN A 75 -7.55 -2.07 19.67
CA GLN A 75 -7.03 -2.95 20.69
C GLN A 75 -7.69 -2.73 22.05
N ARG A 76 -7.82 -1.47 22.51
CA ARG A 76 -8.52 -1.14 23.74
C ARG A 76 -9.99 -1.59 23.71
N LYS A 77 -10.65 -1.42 22.56
CA LYS A 77 -12.02 -1.87 22.35
C LYS A 77 -12.15 -3.38 22.45
N LEU A 78 -11.25 -4.13 21.81
CA LEU A 78 -11.24 -5.59 21.89
C LEU A 78 -11.06 -6.09 23.33
N ILE A 79 -10.12 -5.51 24.08
CA ILE A 79 -9.88 -5.86 25.49
C ILE A 79 -11.12 -5.55 26.34
N ALA A 80 -11.74 -4.41 26.14
CA ALA A 80 -12.94 -4.02 26.87
C ALA A 80 -14.15 -4.92 26.56
N GLU A 81 -14.32 -5.34 25.29
CA GLU A 81 -15.40 -6.23 24.87
C GLU A 81 -15.20 -7.68 25.32
N ALA A 82 -13.95 -8.13 25.42
CA ALA A 82 -13.61 -9.48 25.88
C ALA A 82 -13.75 -9.66 27.41
N GLY A 83 -13.92 -8.59 28.18
CA GLY A 83 -14.11 -8.65 29.63
C GLY A 83 -12.96 -9.35 30.35
N GLU A 84 -13.28 -10.35 31.21
CA GLU A 84 -12.23 -11.12 31.94
C GLU A 84 -11.34 -11.93 30.99
N GLU A 85 -11.86 -12.41 29.85
CA GLU A 85 -11.08 -13.11 28.82
C GLU A 85 -10.12 -12.14 28.08
N GLY A 86 -10.45 -10.84 28.01
CA GLY A 86 -9.59 -9.81 27.42
C GLY A 86 -8.31 -9.55 28.20
N ALA A 87 -8.29 -9.83 29.48
CA ALA A 87 -7.09 -9.71 30.33
C ALA A 87 -6.01 -10.74 29.97
N ASP A 88 -6.34 -11.77 29.18
CA ASP A 88 -5.40 -12.78 28.71
C ASP A 88 -4.74 -12.47 27.37
N ILE A 89 -5.10 -11.35 26.70
CA ILE A 89 -4.41 -10.91 25.47
C ILE A 89 -3.07 -10.30 25.86
N LYS A 90 -2.00 -11.06 25.66
CA LYS A 90 -0.62 -10.71 26.10
C LYS A 90 0.34 -10.42 24.95
N PHE A 91 0.01 -10.84 23.75
CA PHE A 91 0.91 -10.83 22.61
C PHE A 91 0.40 -9.99 21.45
N LEU A 92 1.32 -9.24 20.83
CA LEU A 92 1.11 -8.57 19.56
C LEU A 92 1.97 -9.23 18.48
N VAL A 93 1.34 -9.82 17.46
CA VAL A 93 2.06 -10.40 16.33
C VAL A 93 2.35 -9.34 15.28
N GLN A 94 3.61 -9.20 14.91
CA GLN A 94 4.09 -8.24 13.93
C GLN A 94 4.88 -8.93 12.83
N GLY A 95 4.62 -8.56 11.57
CA GLY A 95 5.27 -9.13 10.39
C GLY A 95 6.57 -8.42 9.99
N THR A 96 7.38 -8.02 10.96
CA THR A 96 8.70 -7.40 10.74
C THR A 96 9.62 -8.36 9.98
N LEU A 97 10.28 -7.88 8.93
CA LEU A 97 11.27 -8.62 8.16
C LEU A 97 12.70 -8.17 8.48
N TYR A 98 13.69 -9.00 8.13
CA TYR A 98 15.10 -8.68 8.37
C TYR A 98 15.56 -7.35 7.75
N PRO A 99 15.21 -7.00 6.50
CA PRO A 99 15.52 -5.69 5.94
C PRO A 99 14.96 -4.52 6.75
N ASP A 100 13.76 -4.65 7.32
CA ASP A 100 13.15 -3.61 8.16
C ASP A 100 13.97 -3.36 9.44
N VAL A 101 14.52 -4.43 10.02
CA VAL A 101 15.40 -4.35 11.19
C VAL A 101 16.71 -3.64 10.88
N VAL A 102 17.31 -3.95 9.73
CA VAL A 102 18.59 -3.33 9.31
C VAL A 102 18.40 -1.84 8.96
N GLU A 103 17.30 -1.50 8.30
CA GLU A 103 16.99 -0.12 7.91
C GLU A 103 16.61 0.78 9.11
N SER A 104 16.06 0.20 10.17
CA SER A 104 15.53 0.95 11.33
C SER A 104 16.49 1.17 12.49
N GLY A 105 17.65 0.55 12.55
CA GLY A 105 18.47 0.75 13.73
C GLY A 105 19.79 0.01 13.86
N GLY A 106 20.35 -0.46 12.81
CA GLY A 106 21.57 -1.28 12.86
C GLY A 106 22.90 -0.55 12.90
N GLY A 107 23.06 0.66 13.44
CA GLY A 107 24.39 1.23 13.54
C GLY A 107 24.44 2.69 14.01
N ASP A 108 25.33 2.98 14.97
CA ASP A 108 25.78 4.33 15.31
C ASP A 108 26.28 5.05 14.06
N GLY A 109 25.51 6.01 13.55
CA GLY A 109 25.95 6.92 12.47
C GLY A 109 25.18 6.85 11.15
N THR A 110 24.21 5.94 10.95
CA THR A 110 23.30 5.99 9.80
C THR A 110 22.09 6.87 10.12
N ALA A 111 21.87 7.90 9.30
CA ALA A 111 20.67 8.73 9.40
C ALA A 111 19.44 7.81 9.35
N ASN A 112 18.48 8.03 10.27
CA ASN A 112 17.19 7.34 10.30
C ASN A 112 16.46 7.56 8.97
N ILE A 113 16.64 6.66 8.01
CA ILE A 113 16.15 6.83 6.63
C ILE A 113 14.66 6.47 6.53
N LYS A 114 14.12 5.73 7.50
CA LYS A 114 12.69 5.37 7.50
C LYS A 114 12.10 5.33 8.92
N SER A 115 11.34 6.36 9.23
CA SER A 115 10.48 6.45 10.42
C SER A 115 9.17 5.64 10.31
N HIS A 116 9.02 4.79 9.28
CA HIS A 116 7.74 4.19 8.89
C HIS A 116 7.65 2.68 9.08
N HIS A 117 8.73 2.03 9.45
CA HIS A 117 8.69 0.63 9.79
C HIS A 117 8.44 0.46 11.29
N ASN A 118 7.52 -0.41 11.62
CA ASN A 118 6.95 -0.68 12.95
C ASN A 118 7.95 -0.91 14.11
N VAL A 119 9.26 -0.83 13.88
CA VAL A 119 10.30 -1.18 14.86
C VAL A 119 10.57 -0.05 15.90
N GLY A 120 10.10 1.18 15.64
CA GLY A 120 10.34 2.32 16.54
C GLY A 120 9.11 3.18 16.83
N GLY A 121 7.93 2.76 16.40
CA GLY A 121 6.71 3.56 16.47
C GLY A 121 5.67 3.08 17.49
N LEU A 122 5.98 2.03 18.25
CA LEU A 122 5.06 1.55 19.28
C LEU A 122 5.16 2.46 20.51
N PRO A 123 4.02 2.82 21.13
CA PRO A 123 4.02 3.60 22.37
C PRO A 123 4.76 2.89 23.51
N ASP A 124 5.44 3.67 24.34
CA ASP A 124 6.19 3.17 25.49
C ASP A 124 5.30 2.52 26.57
N ASP A 125 3.99 2.72 26.49
CA ASP A 125 2.99 2.17 27.42
C ASP A 125 2.32 0.88 26.93
N LEU A 126 2.78 0.30 25.80
CA LEU A 126 2.29 -0.98 25.33
C LEU A 126 2.66 -2.10 26.31
N THR A 127 1.62 -2.74 26.84
CA THR A 127 1.75 -3.85 27.80
C THR A 127 1.92 -5.22 27.15
N PHE A 128 2.03 -5.28 25.79
CA PHE A 128 2.12 -6.53 25.05
C PHE A 128 3.55 -6.97 24.79
N GLU A 129 3.76 -8.26 24.84
CA GLU A 129 4.97 -8.88 24.34
C GLU A 129 4.91 -9.00 22.81
N LEU A 130 5.95 -8.55 22.11
CA LEU A 130 6.02 -8.66 20.66
C LEU A 130 6.40 -10.08 20.22
N VAL A 131 5.66 -10.59 19.25
CA VAL A 131 5.96 -11.85 18.56
C VAL A 131 6.26 -11.53 17.09
N GLU A 132 7.52 -11.60 16.72
CA GLU A 132 8.02 -11.26 15.38
C GLU A 132 8.60 -12.50 14.67
N PRO A 133 7.77 -13.42 14.19
CA PRO A 133 8.24 -14.72 13.68
C PRO A 133 9.05 -14.61 12.39
N LEU A 134 8.99 -13.48 11.70
CA LEU A 134 9.65 -13.27 10.40
C LEU A 134 10.90 -12.37 10.50
N ARG A 135 11.28 -11.92 11.69
CA ARG A 135 12.31 -10.89 11.94
C ARG A 135 13.69 -11.21 11.34
N THR A 136 14.00 -12.48 11.16
CA THR A 136 15.28 -12.93 10.61
C THR A 136 15.22 -13.35 9.14
N LEU A 137 14.08 -13.18 8.50
CA LEU A 137 13.82 -13.67 7.15
C LEU A 137 13.80 -12.55 6.12
N PHE A 138 14.25 -12.88 4.92
CA PHE A 138 14.05 -12.06 3.74
C PHE A 138 12.68 -12.33 3.08
N LYS A 139 12.25 -11.44 2.22
CA LYS A 139 10.92 -11.50 1.61
C LYS A 139 10.68 -12.74 0.74
N ASP A 140 11.71 -13.18 0.03
CA ASP A 140 11.69 -14.41 -0.77
C ASP A 140 11.56 -15.67 0.10
N GLU A 141 12.26 -15.73 1.23
CA GLU A 141 12.13 -16.80 2.21
C GLU A 141 10.72 -16.83 2.81
N VAL A 142 10.16 -15.67 3.15
CA VAL A 142 8.77 -15.57 3.65
C VAL A 142 7.78 -16.06 2.61
N ARG A 143 7.98 -15.75 1.33
CA ARG A 143 7.15 -16.27 0.24
C ARG A 143 7.25 -17.80 0.11
N ALA A 144 8.46 -18.35 0.23
CA ALA A 144 8.67 -19.79 0.20
C ALA A 144 7.93 -20.48 1.36
N ILE A 145 8.08 -19.96 2.59
CA ILE A 145 7.36 -20.46 3.77
C ILE A 145 5.84 -20.32 3.58
N GLY A 146 5.37 -19.22 3.01
CA GLY A 146 3.94 -19.02 2.72
C GLY A 146 3.38 -20.12 1.82
N ARG A 147 4.10 -20.52 0.77
CA ARG A 147 3.72 -21.63 -0.11
C ARG A 147 3.66 -22.97 0.61
N GLU A 148 4.68 -23.27 1.41
CA GLU A 148 4.73 -24.48 2.24
C GLU A 148 3.56 -24.55 3.25
N LEU A 149 3.14 -23.41 3.79
CA LEU A 149 1.99 -23.31 4.67
C LEU A 149 0.65 -23.36 3.95
N GLY A 150 0.65 -23.39 2.60
CA GLY A 150 -0.54 -23.45 1.77
C GLY A 150 -1.26 -22.10 1.63
N VAL A 151 -0.54 -20.99 1.73
CA VAL A 151 -1.07 -19.68 1.39
C VAL A 151 -1.30 -19.61 -0.12
N PRO A 152 -2.47 -19.19 -0.60
CA PRO A 152 -2.78 -19.11 -2.04
C PRO A 152 -1.74 -18.28 -2.80
N GLU A 153 -1.33 -18.73 -3.99
CA GLU A 153 -0.28 -18.09 -4.79
C GLU A 153 -0.60 -16.63 -5.11
N LYS A 154 -1.88 -16.28 -5.36
CA LYS A 154 -2.32 -14.89 -5.57
C LYS A 154 -1.98 -13.94 -4.41
N ILE A 155 -1.84 -14.48 -3.18
CA ILE A 155 -1.44 -13.73 -2.00
C ILE A 155 0.08 -13.68 -1.91
N VAL A 156 0.75 -14.83 -2.08
CA VAL A 156 2.21 -14.95 -1.99
C VAL A 156 2.93 -14.15 -3.05
N ALA A 157 2.44 -14.21 -4.30
CA ALA A 157 3.02 -13.50 -5.45
C ALA A 157 2.58 -12.03 -5.58
N ARG A 158 1.70 -11.55 -4.68
CA ARG A 158 1.19 -10.18 -4.74
C ARG A 158 2.33 -9.16 -4.84
N GLN A 159 2.17 -8.24 -5.78
CA GLN A 159 3.09 -7.10 -5.92
C GLN A 159 3.11 -6.25 -4.65
N PRO A 160 4.25 -5.65 -4.28
CA PRO A 160 4.33 -4.73 -3.16
C PRO A 160 3.32 -3.58 -3.30
N PHE A 161 2.72 -3.21 -2.16
CA PHE A 161 1.89 -2.02 -2.07
C PHE A 161 2.27 -1.27 -0.79
N PRO A 162 2.50 0.03 -0.84
CA PRO A 162 3.02 0.78 0.30
C PRO A 162 2.00 0.89 1.43
N GLY A 163 2.47 0.91 2.68
CA GLY A 163 1.61 1.10 3.85
C GLY A 163 0.74 2.36 3.80
N PRO A 164 1.26 3.53 3.36
CA PRO A 164 0.44 4.72 3.16
C PRO A 164 -0.58 4.63 2.02
N GLY A 165 -0.64 3.53 1.30
CA GLY A 165 -1.59 3.29 0.23
C GLY A 165 -1.47 4.28 -0.92
N LEU A 166 -2.61 4.64 -1.51
CA LEU A 166 -2.69 5.60 -2.60
C LEU A 166 -2.37 7.05 -2.16
N GLY A 167 -2.30 7.33 -0.85
CA GLY A 167 -2.02 8.67 -0.34
C GLY A 167 -0.68 9.25 -0.82
N ILE A 168 0.33 8.39 -1.03
CA ILE A 168 1.65 8.78 -1.56
C ILE A 168 1.76 8.61 -3.09
N ARG A 169 0.66 8.34 -3.76
CA ARG A 169 0.54 8.28 -5.23
C ARG A 169 -0.34 9.40 -5.78
N ILE A 170 -0.72 10.36 -4.94
CA ILE A 170 -1.39 11.61 -5.33
C ILE A 170 -0.43 12.76 -5.06
N VAL A 171 0.21 13.27 -6.10
CA VAL A 171 1.07 14.47 -6.00
C VAL A 171 0.18 15.70 -5.88
N GLY A 172 0.05 16.20 -4.66
CA GLY A 172 -0.89 17.25 -4.29
C GLY A 172 -1.80 16.85 -3.13
N GLU A 173 -2.99 17.41 -3.05
CA GLU A 173 -3.93 17.15 -1.98
C GLU A 173 -4.60 15.78 -2.12
N VAL A 174 -4.67 15.04 -1.00
CA VAL A 174 -5.39 13.77 -0.90
C VAL A 174 -6.81 14.05 -0.44
N ASN A 175 -7.76 13.86 -1.34
CA ASN A 175 -9.20 13.96 -1.06
C ASN A 175 -9.95 12.86 -1.80
N ARG A 176 -11.25 12.73 -1.55
CA ARG A 176 -12.08 11.66 -2.15
C ARG A 176 -12.06 11.66 -3.67
N GLU A 177 -12.21 12.85 -4.29
CA GLU A 177 -12.26 12.97 -5.74
C GLU A 177 -10.94 12.52 -6.38
N ASN A 178 -9.82 12.96 -5.86
CA ASN A 178 -8.49 12.55 -6.32
C ASN A 178 -8.22 11.05 -6.09
N LEU A 179 -8.69 10.50 -4.96
CA LEU A 179 -8.60 9.07 -4.68
C LEU A 179 -9.43 8.24 -5.65
N ASP A 180 -10.65 8.63 -5.91
CA ASP A 180 -11.54 7.89 -6.83
C ASP A 180 -10.99 7.93 -8.26
N THR A 181 -10.47 9.08 -8.69
CA THR A 181 -9.77 9.22 -9.97
C THR A 181 -8.56 8.29 -10.05
N LEU A 182 -7.71 8.27 -9.02
CA LEU A 182 -6.53 7.41 -8.99
C LEU A 182 -6.88 5.93 -8.90
N ARG A 183 -7.89 5.55 -8.10
CA ARG A 183 -8.37 4.16 -8.01
C ARG A 183 -8.81 3.62 -9.35
N ALA A 184 -9.63 4.40 -10.07
CA ALA A 184 -10.10 4.01 -11.39
C ALA A 184 -8.93 3.83 -12.38
N ALA A 185 -7.96 4.74 -12.38
CA ALA A 185 -6.79 4.63 -13.23
C ALA A 185 -5.90 3.41 -12.84
N ASP A 186 -5.67 3.18 -11.55
CA ASP A 186 -4.91 2.03 -11.04
C ASP A 186 -5.59 0.70 -11.37
N ALA A 187 -6.91 0.63 -11.27
CA ALA A 187 -7.68 -0.57 -11.62
C ALA A 187 -7.50 -0.92 -13.10
N ILE A 188 -7.62 0.04 -14.02
CA ILE A 188 -7.39 -0.16 -15.46
C ILE A 188 -5.98 -0.66 -15.72
N VAL A 189 -4.97 -0.07 -15.09
CA VAL A 189 -3.56 -0.49 -15.29
C VAL A 189 -3.36 -1.94 -14.83
N ARG A 190 -3.87 -2.30 -13.66
CA ARG A 190 -3.77 -3.67 -13.14
C ARG A 190 -4.47 -4.68 -14.04
N GLU A 191 -5.68 -4.38 -14.48
CA GLU A 191 -6.44 -5.24 -15.41
C GLU A 191 -5.65 -5.49 -16.71
N GLU A 192 -5.12 -4.44 -17.32
CA GLU A 192 -4.42 -4.56 -18.59
C GLU A 192 -3.06 -5.24 -18.46
N LEU A 193 -2.34 -5.01 -17.36
CA LEU A 193 -1.07 -5.72 -17.08
C LEU A 193 -1.33 -7.21 -16.88
N THR A 194 -2.34 -7.59 -16.11
CA THR A 194 -2.71 -9.00 -15.88
C THR A 194 -3.20 -9.67 -17.16
N ALA A 195 -4.07 -8.99 -17.93
CA ALA A 195 -4.55 -9.51 -19.21
C ALA A 195 -3.44 -9.74 -20.24
N ALA A 196 -2.36 -8.97 -20.15
CA ALA A 196 -1.18 -9.09 -21.01
C ALA A 196 -0.07 -9.99 -20.41
N GLY A 197 -0.27 -10.59 -19.23
CA GLY A 197 0.73 -11.40 -18.52
C GLY A 197 1.98 -10.63 -18.11
N GLN A 198 1.89 -9.30 -17.98
CA GLN A 198 3.03 -8.45 -17.63
C GLN A 198 3.24 -8.32 -16.13
N ASP A 199 2.26 -8.59 -15.32
CA ASP A 199 2.31 -8.57 -13.85
C ASP A 199 3.29 -9.61 -13.27
N GLU A 200 3.58 -10.69 -13.99
CA GLU A 200 4.60 -11.67 -13.62
C GLU A 200 6.04 -11.21 -13.90
N HIS A 201 6.21 -10.21 -14.78
CA HIS A 201 7.54 -9.76 -15.26
C HIS A 201 8.00 -8.44 -14.65
N ILE A 202 7.14 -7.74 -13.97
CA ILE A 202 7.44 -6.46 -13.32
C ILE A 202 7.36 -6.58 -11.80
N TRP A 203 8.19 -5.83 -11.08
CA TRP A 203 8.15 -5.77 -9.63
C TRP A 203 6.85 -5.12 -9.14
N GLN A 204 6.54 -3.96 -9.69
CA GLN A 204 5.29 -3.22 -9.49
C GLN A 204 5.13 -2.13 -10.54
N CYS A 205 3.94 -1.61 -10.68
CA CYS A 205 3.64 -0.45 -11.52
C CYS A 205 2.86 0.59 -10.70
N PRO A 206 3.54 1.46 -9.94
CA PRO A 206 2.88 2.62 -9.35
C PRO A 206 2.15 3.45 -10.39
N VAL A 207 0.88 3.73 -10.14
CA VAL A 207 0.06 4.68 -10.90
C VAL A 207 -0.06 5.93 -10.04
N VAL A 208 0.32 7.09 -10.59
CA VAL A 208 0.42 8.34 -9.83
C VAL A 208 -0.46 9.40 -10.44
N LEU A 209 -1.29 10.05 -9.63
CA LEU A 209 -2.09 11.20 -10.04
C LEU A 209 -1.32 12.50 -9.74
N LEU A 210 -1.09 13.31 -10.78
CA LEU A 210 -0.54 14.65 -10.60
C LEU A 210 -1.68 15.64 -10.33
N ALA A 211 -2.26 15.59 -9.12
CA ALA A 211 -3.43 16.38 -8.74
C ALA A 211 -3.15 17.89 -8.73
N GLY A 212 -1.90 18.28 -8.44
CA GLY A 212 -1.46 19.68 -8.49
C GLY A 212 -1.21 20.23 -9.89
N VAL A 213 -1.35 19.42 -10.95
CA VAL A 213 -1.05 19.80 -12.33
C VAL A 213 -2.32 19.76 -13.18
N ARG A 214 -2.54 20.81 -13.98
CA ARG A 214 -3.59 20.84 -15.00
C ARG A 214 -2.98 20.75 -16.39
N SER A 215 -3.39 19.74 -17.13
CA SER A 215 -3.03 19.51 -18.53
C SER A 215 -4.15 19.96 -19.45
N VAL A 216 -3.80 20.56 -20.57
CA VAL A 216 -4.78 20.92 -21.62
C VAL A 216 -5.04 19.71 -22.49
N GLY A 217 -6.30 19.42 -22.73
CA GLY A 217 -6.78 18.38 -23.64
C GLY A 217 -7.86 18.93 -24.58
N VAL A 218 -8.24 18.10 -25.54
CA VAL A 218 -9.39 18.34 -26.41
C VAL A 218 -10.27 17.09 -26.36
N GLN A 219 -11.54 17.28 -26.02
CA GLN A 219 -12.56 16.24 -26.08
C GLN A 219 -13.78 16.80 -26.79
N GLY A 220 -14.18 16.14 -27.89
CA GLY A 220 -15.16 16.73 -28.80
C GLY A 220 -14.67 18.07 -29.41
N ASP A 221 -15.51 19.07 -29.43
CA ASP A 221 -15.20 20.41 -29.99
C ASP A 221 -14.63 21.40 -28.96
N GLY A 222 -14.39 20.94 -27.70
CA GLY A 222 -14.01 21.79 -26.58
C GLY A 222 -12.62 21.52 -26.02
N ARG A 223 -12.00 22.57 -25.45
CA ARG A 223 -10.82 22.40 -24.60
C ARG A 223 -11.23 21.83 -23.26
N THR A 224 -10.46 20.85 -22.76
CA THR A 224 -10.60 20.30 -21.44
C THR A 224 -9.34 20.56 -20.60
N TYR A 225 -9.51 20.61 -19.29
CA TYR A 225 -8.43 20.77 -18.35
C TYR A 225 -8.52 19.62 -17.37
N GLY A 226 -7.61 18.66 -17.51
CA GLY A 226 -7.58 17.45 -16.69
C GLY A 226 -6.23 17.24 -16.01
N HIS A 227 -6.15 16.21 -15.22
CA HIS A 227 -4.92 15.81 -14.56
C HIS A 227 -4.14 14.81 -15.41
N PRO A 228 -2.80 14.84 -15.36
CA PRO A 228 -1.98 13.74 -15.87
C PRO A 228 -1.96 12.55 -14.90
N ILE A 229 -1.95 11.34 -15.47
CA ILE A 229 -1.60 10.09 -14.77
C ILE A 229 -0.18 9.69 -15.20
N VAL A 230 0.64 9.33 -14.23
CA VAL A 230 1.98 8.75 -14.47
C VAL A 230 1.91 7.25 -14.28
N LEU A 231 2.48 6.51 -15.24
CA LEU A 231 2.75 5.09 -15.13
C LEU A 231 4.22 4.90 -14.80
N ARG A 232 4.52 4.15 -13.73
CA ARG A 232 5.88 3.84 -13.33
C ARG A 232 6.11 2.33 -13.23
N PRO A 233 6.10 1.59 -14.34
CA PRO A 233 6.44 0.18 -14.32
C PRO A 233 7.92 0.00 -14.01
N VAL A 234 8.24 -0.80 -12.99
CA VAL A 234 9.62 -1.06 -12.57
C VAL A 234 9.90 -2.55 -12.42
N SER A 235 11.11 -2.93 -12.77
CA SER A 235 11.68 -4.25 -12.52
C SER A 235 12.76 -4.13 -11.47
N SER A 236 12.75 -5.03 -10.49
CA SER A 236 13.71 -5.09 -9.41
C SER A 236 13.77 -6.51 -8.85
N GLU A 237 14.88 -6.87 -8.23
CA GLU A 237 14.99 -8.13 -7.49
C GLU A 237 14.79 -7.92 -5.98
N ASP A 238 15.35 -6.85 -5.44
CA ASP A 238 15.43 -6.59 -3.99
C ASP A 238 14.84 -5.24 -3.55
N ALA A 239 14.33 -4.44 -4.47
CA ALA A 239 13.89 -3.06 -4.29
C ALA A 239 15.01 -2.05 -3.93
N MET A 240 16.26 -2.47 -3.77
CA MET A 240 17.39 -1.56 -3.52
C MET A 240 17.76 -0.79 -4.79
N THR A 241 17.80 -1.50 -5.90
CA THR A 241 17.93 -0.93 -7.23
C THR A 241 16.74 -1.33 -8.09
N ALA A 242 16.36 -0.47 -9.02
CA ALA A 242 15.30 -0.77 -9.97
C ALA A 242 15.57 -0.09 -11.32
N ASP A 243 15.17 -0.74 -12.39
CA ASP A 243 15.08 -0.12 -13.70
C ASP A 243 13.63 0.00 -14.13
N TRP A 244 13.30 0.93 -15.02
CA TRP A 244 11.96 1.00 -15.57
C TRP A 244 11.72 -0.19 -16.52
N SER A 245 10.52 -0.77 -16.45
CA SER A 245 10.14 -1.91 -17.29
C SER A 245 9.66 -1.45 -18.65
N ARG A 246 10.16 -2.11 -19.70
CA ARG A 246 9.82 -1.80 -21.10
C ARG A 246 8.55 -2.53 -21.48
N LEU A 247 7.40 -1.98 -21.10
CA LEU A 247 6.12 -2.53 -21.52
C LEU A 247 5.92 -2.41 -23.05
N PRO A 248 5.21 -3.35 -23.67
CA PRO A 248 4.85 -3.25 -25.09
C PRO A 248 4.14 -1.94 -25.41
N TYR A 249 4.51 -1.28 -26.49
CA TYR A 249 3.89 0.01 -26.88
C TYR A 249 2.38 -0.10 -27.11
N ASP A 250 1.91 -1.21 -27.68
CA ASP A 250 0.49 -1.44 -27.88
C ASP A 250 -0.28 -1.55 -26.55
N LEU A 251 0.33 -2.16 -25.53
CA LEU A 251 -0.22 -2.20 -24.17
C LEU A 251 -0.27 -0.80 -23.55
N LEU A 252 0.81 -0.02 -23.67
CA LEU A 252 0.83 1.37 -23.20
C LEU A 252 -0.23 2.21 -23.90
N ALA A 253 -0.39 2.05 -25.21
CA ALA A 253 -1.44 2.74 -25.98
C ALA A 253 -2.84 2.34 -25.50
N LYS A 254 -3.08 1.05 -25.25
CA LYS A 254 -4.35 0.54 -24.74
C LYS A 254 -4.68 1.10 -23.37
N ILE A 255 -3.73 1.04 -22.42
CA ILE A 255 -3.85 1.62 -21.07
C ILE A 255 -4.17 3.10 -21.14
N SER A 256 -3.40 3.86 -21.95
CA SER A 256 -3.59 5.29 -22.12
C SER A 256 -4.98 5.63 -22.68
N ASN A 257 -5.42 4.89 -23.69
CA ASN A 257 -6.76 5.09 -24.29
C ASN A 257 -7.88 4.79 -23.28
N ARG A 258 -7.76 3.70 -22.52
CA ARG A 258 -8.75 3.36 -21.52
C ARG A 258 -8.81 4.44 -20.42
N ILE A 259 -7.67 4.82 -19.84
CA ILE A 259 -7.61 5.83 -18.77
C ILE A 259 -8.23 7.14 -19.24
N THR A 260 -7.84 7.65 -20.42
CA THR A 260 -8.33 8.96 -20.90
C THR A 260 -9.80 8.95 -21.33
N ASN A 261 -10.39 7.79 -21.62
CA ASN A 261 -11.80 7.67 -21.99
C ASN A 261 -12.71 7.27 -20.82
N GLU A 262 -12.20 6.48 -19.87
CA GLU A 262 -13.01 5.89 -18.80
C GLU A 262 -12.85 6.65 -17.46
N VAL A 263 -11.70 7.32 -17.23
CA VAL A 263 -11.43 8.03 -15.97
C VAL A 263 -11.76 9.51 -16.11
N LYS A 264 -12.67 9.97 -15.28
CA LYS A 264 -13.10 11.38 -15.26
C LYS A 264 -11.91 12.29 -14.91
N ASP A 265 -11.86 13.47 -15.49
CA ASP A 265 -10.87 14.53 -15.24
C ASP A 265 -9.40 14.15 -15.52
N VAL A 266 -9.17 13.06 -16.26
CA VAL A 266 -7.86 12.67 -16.77
C VAL A 266 -7.81 12.83 -18.29
N ASN A 267 -6.83 13.57 -18.78
CA ASN A 267 -6.65 13.83 -20.22
C ASN A 267 -5.25 13.51 -20.74
N ARG A 268 -4.38 12.96 -19.89
CA ARG A 268 -2.99 12.64 -20.26
C ARG A 268 -2.44 11.50 -19.45
N VAL A 269 -1.72 10.60 -20.13
CA VAL A 269 -0.94 9.55 -19.52
C VAL A 269 0.52 9.74 -19.89
N VAL A 270 1.42 9.64 -18.94
CA VAL A 270 2.87 9.75 -19.12
C VAL A 270 3.58 8.52 -18.55
N LEU A 271 4.73 8.17 -19.10
CA LEU A 271 5.56 7.05 -18.64
C LEU A 271 6.81 7.61 -17.95
N ASP A 272 7.06 7.17 -16.71
CA ASP A 272 8.30 7.45 -16.01
C ASP A 272 9.36 6.40 -16.36
N VAL A 273 10.44 6.86 -16.97
CA VAL A 273 11.57 6.03 -17.47
C VAL A 273 12.81 6.16 -16.59
N THR A 274 12.64 6.60 -15.33
CA THR A 274 13.76 6.84 -14.42
C THR A 274 14.13 5.57 -13.66
N SER A 275 15.44 5.27 -13.59
CA SER A 275 15.98 4.16 -12.77
C SER A 275 16.05 4.57 -11.28
N LYS A 276 16.20 3.58 -10.41
CA LYS A 276 16.55 3.76 -9.01
C LYS A 276 17.98 3.21 -8.77
N PRO A 277 18.97 4.02 -8.34
CA PRO A 277 18.92 5.49 -8.28
C PRO A 277 18.86 6.12 -9.66
N PRO A 278 18.60 7.45 -9.84
CA PRO A 278 18.40 8.44 -8.78
C PRO A 278 16.96 8.54 -8.25
N GLY A 279 15.96 8.05 -8.99
CA GLY A 279 14.57 8.05 -8.53
C GLY A 279 14.31 6.98 -7.46
N THR A 280 13.23 7.15 -6.69
CA THR A 280 12.67 6.09 -5.83
C THR A 280 11.63 5.28 -6.61
N ILE A 281 11.16 4.16 -6.08
CA ILE A 281 10.07 3.39 -6.71
C ILE A 281 8.76 4.17 -6.57
N GLU A 282 8.39 4.56 -5.36
CA GLU A 282 7.27 5.48 -5.16
C GLU A 282 7.69 6.93 -5.47
N TRP A 283 6.74 7.77 -5.86
CA TRP A 283 6.99 9.17 -6.22
C TRP A 283 7.06 10.10 -5.00
N GLU A 284 6.26 9.78 -3.96
CA GLU A 284 6.24 10.51 -2.69
C GLU A 284 6.59 9.62 -1.50
#